data_91cbc0de0a554a9a9f3466709643ceae
#
_entry.id   91cbc0de0a554a9a9f3466709643ceae
#
_cell.length_a   1.000
_cell.length_b   1.000
_cell.length_c   1.000
_cell.angle_alpha   90.00
_cell.angle_beta   90.00
_cell.angle_gamma   90.00
#
_symmetry.space_group_name_H-M   'P 1'
#
loop_
_entity.id
_entity.type
_entity.pdbx_description
1 polymer ?
#
loop_
_entity_poly.entity_id
_entity_poly.type
_entity_poly.pdbx_seq_one_letter_code
_entity_poly.pdbx_strand_id
1 'polypeptide(L)'
;VCRILFWLALILVLAGILVLYLIGHDIPAPLVQRLAQAVSTDDVHVRIGRATFTLDKGLRLLHVKALPKRIADGPLLAVEEVAVALSLLPQTPMQARIRGVTLKNLTFPDLPPPMSDPPHSLPELPDLAPFPLRIEQADVLGLRVRSLVANVDVDTNRVAVSEALIHWPDNVFGMTVTGQATLDLTRRHVSGLVAGKAFPDNLMPLFEMLHARGAIRQINCFSKIARPVEAVYAFDVDIDSTDFAMRLGLDVGPCAYRGVPVSYAKGTLFLYGTNIHTTVVIDPLEAQTADGAPITGSLAYREETEGLEIDARTVMHLPPFTTIINVLNRGELDRIRCDTPPSLSVRGAIALSSQESTITNDLRGRVALDKGTILNFGVRDLTADFDMQGYSARFHQAAARSASGGQVNGEVTFTFPEYAATATVFSADIRFTGVELAEISQAFNVTNERVGLVNGNLHLTGPAYGDTVAGLNGSGHANIRNGVIHRMRLFAGLTDYLTRNIPGISSLVTQSSSSMDFTLCNGVFATENLLLEGDLVSIRGRGTYDLNTDKLDFTVRVSIFRQKTIAGRIVRLMTLPFSRLLLEFRVFGTLEQPEWTYVNLIERITEGFSDAPGTVSQPKP
;
A
#
# COMPACT_ATOMS: atom_id res chain seq x y z
N VAL A 1 84.55 -28.52 -24.95
CA VAL A 1 84.01 -28.09 -23.68
C VAL A 1 84.15 -26.57 -23.55
N CYS A 2 85.36 -25.96 -23.71
CA CYS A 2 85.55 -24.48 -23.59
C CYS A 2 84.70 -23.63 -24.54
N ARG A 3 84.48 -24.05 -25.80
CA ARG A 3 83.67 -23.36 -26.76
C ARG A 3 82.17 -23.34 -26.34
N ILE A 4 81.69 -24.43 -25.79
CA ILE A 4 80.28 -24.50 -25.36
C ILE A 4 80.07 -23.64 -24.09
N LEU A 5 81.01 -23.67 -23.16
CA LEU A 5 80.97 -22.79 -21.98
C LEU A 5 81.03 -21.31 -22.32
N PHE A 6 81.88 -20.97 -23.35
CA PHE A 6 81.94 -19.59 -23.85
C PHE A 6 80.63 -19.10 -24.44
N TRP A 7 79.99 -19.92 -25.30
CA TRP A 7 78.70 -19.59 -25.87
C TRP A 7 77.61 -19.56 -24.84
N LEU A 8 77.63 -20.45 -23.82
CA LEU A 8 76.70 -20.44 -22.71
C LEU A 8 76.87 -19.19 -21.83
N ALA A 9 78.09 -18.79 -21.53
CA ALA A 9 78.43 -17.58 -20.84
C ALA A 9 78.03 -16.33 -21.62
N LEU A 10 78.30 -16.35 -22.97
CA LEU A 10 77.87 -15.24 -23.85
C LEU A 10 76.36 -15.11 -23.90
N ILE A 11 75.62 -16.23 -23.99
CA ILE A 11 74.15 -16.22 -23.94
C ILE A 11 73.64 -15.70 -22.60
N LEU A 12 74.24 -16.12 -21.46
CA LEU A 12 73.89 -15.61 -20.14
C LEU A 12 74.19 -14.10 -20.00
N VAL A 13 75.35 -13.66 -20.52
CA VAL A 13 75.70 -12.22 -20.55
C VAL A 13 74.76 -11.41 -21.43
N LEU A 14 74.45 -11.93 -22.64
CA LEU A 14 73.47 -11.31 -23.53
C LEU A 14 72.05 -11.29 -22.94
N ALA A 15 71.64 -12.39 -22.31
CA ALA A 15 70.39 -12.46 -21.57
C ALA A 15 70.38 -11.47 -20.40
N GLY A 16 71.50 -11.37 -19.65
CA GLY A 16 71.66 -10.39 -18.56
C GLY A 16 71.61 -8.95 -19.09
N ILE A 17 72.31 -8.64 -20.22
CA ILE A 17 72.22 -7.33 -20.87
C ILE A 17 70.82 -7.06 -21.39
N LEU A 18 70.13 -8.05 -21.94
CA LEU A 18 68.76 -7.89 -22.39
C LEU A 18 67.83 -7.64 -21.21
N VAL A 19 67.99 -8.33 -20.08
CA VAL A 19 67.25 -8.09 -18.85
C VAL A 19 67.55 -6.70 -18.30
N LEU A 20 68.83 -6.32 -18.26
CA LEU A 20 69.22 -4.96 -17.81
C LEU A 20 68.74 -3.87 -18.75
N TYR A 21 68.67 -4.13 -20.07
CA TYR A 21 68.11 -3.22 -21.06
C TYR A 21 66.59 -3.08 -20.91
N LEU A 22 65.91 -4.16 -20.61
CA LEU A 22 64.46 -4.17 -20.37
C LEU A 22 64.08 -3.46 -19.05
N ILE A 23 65.03 -3.38 -18.09
CA ILE A 23 64.82 -2.70 -16.83
C ILE A 23 64.76 -1.19 -17.08
N GLY A 24 63.59 -0.59 -16.91
CA GLY A 24 63.34 0.86 -17.05
C GLY A 24 63.13 1.34 -18.50
N HIS A 25 63.17 0.43 -19.49
CA HIS A 25 62.88 0.74 -20.88
C HIS A 25 61.56 0.11 -21.35
N ASP A 26 61.04 0.61 -22.48
CA ASP A 26 59.86 0.04 -23.10
C ASP A 26 60.09 -1.38 -23.62
N ILE A 27 59.18 -2.27 -23.33
CA ILE A 27 59.19 -3.60 -23.93
C ILE A 27 58.94 -3.50 -25.42
N PRO A 28 59.78 -4.14 -26.28
CA PRO A 28 59.61 -4.07 -27.72
C PRO A 28 58.21 -4.48 -28.20
N ALA A 29 57.68 -3.75 -29.16
CA ALA A 29 56.31 -3.91 -29.68
C ALA A 29 55.94 -5.36 -30.06
N PRO A 30 56.84 -6.19 -30.68
CA PRO A 30 56.51 -7.60 -30.98
C PRO A 30 56.28 -8.46 -29.73
N LEU A 31 56.96 -8.16 -28.60
CA LEU A 31 56.74 -8.87 -27.35
C LEU A 31 55.43 -8.42 -26.69
N VAL A 32 55.14 -7.12 -26.78
CA VAL A 32 53.85 -6.60 -26.29
C VAL A 32 52.68 -7.21 -27.05
N GLN A 33 52.82 -7.38 -28.39
CA GLN A 33 51.79 -8.04 -29.19
C GLN A 33 51.63 -9.53 -28.83
N ARG A 34 52.72 -10.27 -28.59
CA ARG A 34 52.62 -11.64 -28.10
C ARG A 34 51.95 -11.73 -26.74
N LEU A 35 52.27 -10.84 -25.83
CA LEU A 35 51.60 -10.75 -24.54
C LEU A 35 50.10 -10.48 -24.68
N ALA A 36 49.73 -9.52 -25.55
CA ALA A 36 48.35 -9.23 -25.86
C ALA A 36 47.63 -10.43 -26.49
N GLN A 37 48.29 -11.17 -27.37
CA GLN A 37 47.76 -12.40 -27.98
C GLN A 37 47.57 -13.52 -26.94
N ALA A 38 48.52 -13.67 -26.02
CA ALA A 38 48.47 -14.72 -25.00
C ALA A 38 47.32 -14.53 -23.98
N VAL A 39 46.87 -13.27 -23.75
CA VAL A 39 45.74 -12.97 -22.87
C VAL A 39 44.41 -12.74 -23.64
N SER A 40 44.44 -12.81 -24.96
CA SER A 40 43.22 -12.75 -25.80
C SER A 40 42.57 -14.12 -25.88
N THR A 41 41.25 -14.12 -25.83
CA THR A 41 40.41 -15.33 -25.97
C THR A 41 39.77 -15.39 -27.36
N ASP A 42 38.98 -16.42 -27.64
CA ASP A 42 38.23 -16.52 -28.91
C ASP A 42 37.22 -15.42 -29.09
N ASP A 43 36.66 -14.89 -28.02
CA ASP A 43 35.61 -13.86 -28.07
C ASP A 43 36.12 -12.44 -27.79
N VAL A 44 37.27 -12.31 -27.09
CA VAL A 44 37.83 -11.03 -26.63
C VAL A 44 39.23 -10.82 -27.13
N HIS A 45 39.45 -9.69 -27.81
CA HIS A 45 40.78 -9.26 -28.26
C HIS A 45 41.35 -8.22 -27.28
N VAL A 46 42.50 -8.51 -26.68
CA VAL A 46 43.18 -7.60 -25.79
C VAL A 46 44.20 -6.77 -26.57
N ARG A 47 44.17 -5.45 -26.43
CA ARG A 47 45.18 -4.53 -26.96
C ARG A 47 45.92 -3.88 -25.81
N ILE A 48 47.25 -3.87 -25.92
CA ILE A 48 48.15 -3.22 -24.97
C ILE A 48 48.92 -2.15 -25.77
N GLY A 49 48.82 -0.87 -25.35
CA GLY A 49 49.49 0.22 -26.05
C GLY A 49 51.00 0.23 -25.77
N ARG A 50 51.43 0.05 -24.55
CA ARG A 50 52.83 0.09 -24.14
C ARG A 50 53.03 -0.81 -22.91
N ALA A 51 54.20 -1.39 -22.78
CA ALA A 51 54.62 -2.18 -21.60
C ALA A 51 56.00 -1.79 -21.16
N THR A 52 56.22 -1.68 -19.87
CA THR A 52 57.50 -1.38 -19.24
C THR A 52 57.75 -2.34 -18.08
N PHE A 53 58.97 -2.71 -17.83
CA PHE A 53 59.36 -3.53 -16.69
C PHE A 53 60.42 -2.81 -15.86
N THR A 54 60.23 -2.73 -14.54
CA THR A 54 61.18 -2.20 -13.58
C THR A 54 61.33 -3.17 -12.41
N LEU A 55 62.53 -3.28 -11.84
CA LEU A 55 62.80 -4.21 -10.72
C LEU A 55 62.05 -3.80 -9.44
N ASP A 56 61.81 -2.55 -9.24
CA ASP A 56 61.12 -2.00 -8.05
C ASP A 56 59.60 -2.00 -8.17
N LYS A 57 59.08 -1.83 -9.38
CA LYS A 57 57.64 -1.69 -9.64
C LYS A 57 57.02 -2.84 -10.42
N GLY A 58 57.83 -3.76 -10.93
CA GLY A 58 57.38 -4.88 -11.73
C GLY A 58 56.96 -4.53 -13.15
N LEU A 59 55.95 -5.21 -13.67
CA LEU A 59 55.41 -5.02 -15.01
C LEU A 59 54.32 -3.94 -15.02
N ARG A 60 54.47 -2.96 -15.90
CA ARG A 60 53.45 -1.92 -16.13
C ARG A 60 52.97 -1.99 -17.58
N LEU A 61 51.66 -2.10 -17.75
CA LEU A 61 50.96 -2.07 -19.04
C LEU A 61 50.15 -0.80 -19.12
N LEU A 62 50.29 -0.07 -20.20
CA LEU A 62 49.58 1.21 -20.43
C LEU A 62 48.57 1.06 -21.58
N HIS A 63 47.44 1.72 -21.42
CA HIS A 63 46.33 1.74 -22.38
C HIS A 63 45.86 0.32 -22.78
N VAL A 64 45.51 -0.47 -21.77
CA VAL A 64 44.97 -1.82 -21.98
C VAL A 64 43.48 -1.72 -22.32
N LYS A 65 43.08 -2.35 -23.40
CA LYS A 65 41.67 -2.41 -23.86
C LYS A 65 41.31 -3.84 -24.21
N ALA A 66 40.18 -4.29 -23.67
CA ALA A 66 39.52 -5.53 -24.05
C ALA A 66 38.39 -5.19 -25.04
N LEU A 67 38.45 -5.73 -26.22
CA LEU A 67 37.52 -5.47 -27.33
C LEU A 67 36.81 -6.77 -27.71
N PRO A 68 35.48 -6.76 -27.86
CA PRO A 68 34.76 -7.92 -28.38
C PRO A 68 35.15 -8.18 -29.85
N LYS A 69 35.32 -9.44 -30.24
CA LYS A 69 35.67 -9.79 -31.63
C LYS A 69 34.46 -9.70 -32.59
N ARG A 70 33.25 -9.86 -32.09
CA ARG A 70 32.01 -9.99 -32.86
C ARG A 70 31.17 -8.71 -32.97
N ILE A 71 31.42 -7.70 -32.15
CA ILE A 71 30.59 -6.48 -32.07
C ILE A 71 31.50 -5.26 -32.21
N ALA A 72 31.12 -4.31 -33.08
CA ALA A 72 31.93 -3.14 -33.43
C ALA A 72 31.86 -1.96 -32.43
N ASP A 73 31.08 -2.06 -31.34
CA ASP A 73 30.65 -0.91 -30.53
C ASP A 73 31.46 -0.72 -29.23
N GLY A 74 32.76 -0.48 -29.36
CA GLY A 74 33.56 0.01 -28.26
C GLY A 74 34.25 -1.05 -27.41
N PRO A 75 35.11 -0.67 -26.44
CA PRO A 75 35.79 -1.60 -25.56
C PRO A 75 34.85 -2.09 -24.45
N LEU A 76 34.87 -3.40 -24.16
CA LEU A 76 34.21 -3.99 -22.97
C LEU A 76 34.86 -3.48 -21.67
N LEU A 77 36.19 -3.28 -21.73
CA LEU A 77 36.98 -2.84 -20.60
C LEU A 77 38.14 -1.99 -21.10
N ALA A 78 38.40 -0.87 -20.46
CA ALA A 78 39.58 -0.07 -20.71
C ALA A 78 40.28 0.26 -19.38
N VAL A 79 41.60 0.15 -19.35
CA VAL A 79 42.42 0.49 -18.19
C VAL A 79 43.59 1.33 -18.69
N GLU A 80 43.81 2.50 -18.09
CA GLU A 80 44.93 3.35 -18.48
C GLU A 80 46.26 2.74 -18.07
N GLU A 81 46.35 2.23 -16.84
CA GLU A 81 47.57 1.62 -16.31
C GLU A 81 47.24 0.34 -15.51
N VAL A 82 47.89 -0.78 -15.85
CA VAL A 82 47.90 -2.00 -15.07
C VAL A 82 49.34 -2.18 -14.57
N ALA A 83 49.55 -2.13 -13.27
CA ALA A 83 50.83 -2.36 -12.63
C ALA A 83 50.77 -3.68 -11.83
N VAL A 84 51.63 -4.62 -12.16
CA VAL A 84 51.79 -5.89 -11.50
C VAL A 84 53.12 -5.93 -10.77
N ALA A 85 53.10 -5.85 -9.46
CA ALA A 85 54.30 -5.98 -8.62
C ALA A 85 54.69 -7.46 -8.54
N LEU A 86 55.90 -7.78 -8.92
CA LEU A 86 56.44 -9.16 -8.96
C LEU A 86 57.54 -9.33 -7.93
N SER A 87 57.65 -10.54 -7.37
CA SER A 87 58.76 -10.97 -6.58
C SER A 87 59.36 -12.21 -7.26
N LEU A 88 60.63 -12.14 -7.56
CA LEU A 88 61.40 -13.28 -8.06
C LEU A 88 61.89 -14.07 -6.84
N LEU A 89 61.44 -15.29 -6.67
CA LEU A 89 61.92 -16.20 -5.62
C LEU A 89 63.11 -16.94 -6.18
N PRO A 90 64.24 -17.02 -5.48
CA PRO A 90 65.42 -17.77 -5.90
C PRO A 90 65.22 -19.27 -5.64
N GLN A 91 64.26 -19.87 -6.33
CA GLN A 91 63.97 -21.31 -6.32
C GLN A 91 64.23 -21.91 -7.70
N THR A 92 64.61 -23.15 -7.78
CA THR A 92 64.76 -23.87 -9.05
C THR A 92 63.56 -24.82 -9.27
N PRO A 93 62.67 -24.55 -10.24
CA PRO A 93 62.69 -23.44 -11.21
C PRO A 93 62.32 -22.09 -10.56
N MET A 94 62.83 -20.99 -11.14
CA MET A 94 62.54 -19.62 -10.69
C MET A 94 61.03 -19.34 -10.79
N GLN A 95 60.38 -19.12 -9.66
CA GLN A 95 58.97 -18.82 -9.57
C GLN A 95 58.76 -17.30 -9.36
N ALA A 96 57.96 -16.72 -10.24
CA ALA A 96 57.49 -15.34 -10.06
C ALA A 96 56.21 -15.33 -9.21
N ARG A 97 56.23 -14.60 -8.12
CA ARG A 97 55.05 -14.41 -7.29
C ARG A 97 54.51 -12.98 -7.44
N ILE A 98 53.25 -12.87 -7.67
CA ILE A 98 52.54 -11.59 -7.69
C ILE A 98 52.49 -11.07 -6.24
N ARG A 99 53.00 -9.85 -6.01
CA ARG A 99 52.93 -9.14 -4.72
C ARG A 99 51.72 -8.22 -4.63
N GLY A 100 51.19 -7.82 -5.78
CA GLY A 100 50.02 -6.96 -5.85
C GLY A 100 49.75 -6.50 -7.27
N VAL A 101 48.52 -6.13 -7.51
CA VAL A 101 48.04 -5.56 -8.79
C VAL A 101 47.39 -4.21 -8.52
N THR A 102 47.78 -3.21 -9.31
CA THR A 102 47.15 -1.87 -9.27
C THR A 102 46.61 -1.54 -10.66
N LEU A 103 45.34 -1.20 -10.71
CA LEU A 103 44.64 -0.71 -11.91
C LEU A 103 44.34 0.76 -11.72
N LYS A 104 44.61 1.59 -12.75
CA LYS A 104 44.26 3.03 -12.73
C LYS A 104 43.36 3.37 -13.89
N ASN A 105 42.39 4.24 -13.61
CA ASN A 105 41.41 4.71 -14.56
C ASN A 105 40.74 3.53 -15.32
N LEU A 106 40.17 2.62 -14.52
CA LEU A 106 39.40 1.50 -15.03
C LEU A 106 38.04 1.99 -15.54
N THR A 107 37.72 1.72 -16.78
CA THR A 107 36.41 2.03 -17.38
C THR A 107 35.74 0.72 -17.84
N PHE A 108 34.54 0.50 -17.35
CA PHE A 108 33.67 -0.59 -17.74
C PHE A 108 32.32 0.01 -18.16
N PRO A 109 32.14 0.36 -19.46
CA PRO A 109 31.06 1.25 -19.90
C PRO A 109 29.70 0.57 -19.94
N ASP A 110 29.64 -0.71 -20.32
CA ASP A 110 28.39 -1.43 -20.52
C ASP A 110 28.49 -2.89 -20.11
N LEU A 111 27.34 -3.49 -19.74
CA LEU A 111 27.25 -4.93 -19.61
C LEU A 111 27.40 -5.58 -20.99
N PRO A 112 28.22 -6.65 -21.11
CA PRO A 112 28.26 -7.37 -22.36
C PRO A 112 26.86 -7.89 -22.70
N PRO A 113 26.45 -7.81 -23.98
CA PRO A 113 25.18 -8.36 -24.39
C PRO A 113 25.11 -9.84 -24.03
N PRO A 114 23.93 -10.36 -23.65
CA PRO A 114 23.77 -11.77 -23.31
C PRO A 114 24.30 -12.62 -24.47
N MET A 115 25.23 -13.52 -24.17
CA MET A 115 25.79 -14.42 -25.16
C MET A 115 24.70 -15.38 -25.63
N SER A 116 24.41 -15.40 -26.91
CA SER A 116 23.44 -16.33 -27.51
C SER A 116 23.87 -17.80 -27.39
N ASP A 117 25.18 -18.03 -27.30
CA ASP A 117 25.78 -19.35 -27.04
C ASP A 117 26.90 -19.16 -26.01
N PRO A 118 26.69 -19.53 -24.75
CA PRO A 118 27.75 -19.48 -23.74
C PRO A 118 28.92 -20.42 -24.14
N PRO A 119 30.18 -19.99 -23.97
CA PRO A 119 31.32 -20.83 -24.30
C PRO A 119 31.24 -22.14 -23.50
N HIS A 120 31.38 -23.27 -24.16
CA HIS A 120 31.28 -24.60 -23.56
C HIS A 120 32.35 -24.88 -22.48
N SER A 121 33.43 -24.12 -22.44
CA SER A 121 34.43 -24.17 -21.38
C SER A 121 35.04 -22.79 -21.15
N LEU A 122 35.09 -22.37 -19.90
CA LEU A 122 35.90 -21.22 -19.48
C LEU A 122 37.38 -21.62 -19.46
N PRO A 123 38.30 -20.69 -19.77
CA PRO A 123 39.74 -20.99 -19.68
C PRO A 123 40.11 -21.31 -18.24
N GLU A 124 40.93 -22.38 -18.06
CA GLU A 124 41.53 -22.65 -16.77
C GLU A 124 42.41 -21.47 -16.34
N LEU A 125 42.19 -21.00 -15.12
CA LEU A 125 43.00 -19.94 -14.55
C LEU A 125 44.32 -20.51 -13.96
N PRO A 126 45.40 -19.74 -13.96
CA PRO A 126 46.59 -20.12 -13.24
C PRO A 126 46.35 -20.12 -11.73
N ASP A 127 46.83 -21.10 -11.01
CA ASP A 127 46.85 -21.09 -9.54
C ASP A 127 47.82 -19.99 -9.07
N LEU A 128 47.29 -18.96 -8.43
CA LEU A 128 48.05 -17.81 -7.97
C LEU A 128 47.93 -17.69 -6.46
N ALA A 129 49.05 -17.51 -5.77
CA ALA A 129 49.01 -17.16 -4.37
C ALA A 129 48.24 -15.87 -4.15
N PRO A 130 47.46 -15.73 -3.07
CA PRO A 130 46.67 -14.54 -2.78
C PRO A 130 47.51 -13.27 -2.86
N PHE A 131 46.95 -12.22 -3.49
CA PHE A 131 47.60 -10.94 -3.66
C PHE A 131 46.62 -9.77 -3.45
N PRO A 132 47.10 -8.60 -2.98
CA PRO A 132 46.30 -7.39 -2.89
C PRO A 132 46.07 -6.80 -4.27
N LEU A 133 44.80 -6.47 -4.52
CA LEU A 133 44.33 -5.69 -5.67
C LEU A 133 43.99 -4.28 -5.23
N ARG A 134 44.48 -3.29 -5.98
CA ARG A 134 44.16 -1.89 -5.79
C ARG A 134 43.66 -1.31 -7.11
N ILE A 135 42.49 -0.72 -7.09
CA ILE A 135 41.95 0.03 -8.23
C ILE A 135 41.90 1.50 -7.81
N GLU A 136 42.51 2.36 -8.61
CA GLU A 136 42.52 3.82 -8.42
C GLU A 136 41.72 4.46 -9.54
N GLN A 137 40.63 5.12 -9.20
CA GLN A 137 39.70 5.76 -10.15
C GLN A 137 39.09 4.73 -11.14
N ALA A 138 37.92 4.28 -10.83
CA ALA A 138 37.14 3.45 -11.73
C ALA A 138 35.84 4.13 -12.09
N ASP A 139 35.41 3.90 -13.35
CA ASP A 139 34.03 4.15 -13.81
C ASP A 139 33.47 2.81 -14.23
N VAL A 140 32.61 2.27 -13.39
CA VAL A 140 31.97 0.97 -13.63
C VAL A 140 30.49 1.25 -13.89
N LEU A 141 30.08 1.14 -15.15
CA LEU A 141 28.69 1.31 -15.55
C LEU A 141 28.10 2.68 -15.10
N GLY A 142 28.92 3.74 -15.23
CA GLY A 142 28.55 5.10 -14.78
C GLY A 142 28.74 5.35 -13.28
N LEU A 143 29.07 4.33 -12.49
CA LEU A 143 29.39 4.48 -11.07
C LEU A 143 30.87 4.80 -10.91
N ARG A 144 31.17 6.01 -10.48
CA ARG A 144 32.55 6.44 -10.23
C ARG A 144 33.02 5.98 -8.87
N VAL A 145 34.11 5.23 -8.84
CA VAL A 145 34.79 4.74 -7.63
C VAL A 145 36.13 5.46 -7.50
N ARG A 146 36.41 6.02 -6.35
CA ARG A 146 37.71 6.67 -6.06
C ARG A 146 38.80 5.66 -5.88
N SER A 147 38.56 4.64 -5.06
CA SER A 147 39.50 3.53 -4.88
C SER A 147 38.77 2.26 -4.41
N LEU A 148 39.28 1.14 -4.85
CA LEU A 148 38.94 -0.18 -4.33
C LEU A 148 40.23 -0.87 -3.91
N VAL A 149 40.23 -1.44 -2.71
CA VAL A 149 41.32 -2.28 -2.20
C VAL A 149 40.69 -3.61 -1.80
N ALA A 150 41.30 -4.73 -2.22
CA ALA A 150 40.79 -6.05 -1.90
C ALA A 150 41.95 -7.05 -1.90
N ASN A 151 41.75 -8.21 -1.29
CA ASN A 151 42.58 -9.38 -1.48
C ASN A 151 41.95 -10.31 -2.50
N VAL A 152 42.72 -10.72 -3.49
CA VAL A 152 42.27 -11.63 -4.57
C VAL A 152 43.00 -12.95 -4.43
N ASP A 153 42.25 -14.04 -4.44
CA ASP A 153 42.72 -15.40 -4.45
C ASP A 153 42.22 -16.07 -5.73
N VAL A 154 43.12 -16.60 -6.51
CA VAL A 154 42.83 -17.22 -7.82
C VAL A 154 43.32 -18.67 -7.79
N ASP A 155 42.39 -19.56 -7.88
CA ASP A 155 42.61 -21.01 -8.07
C ASP A 155 42.16 -21.37 -9.49
N THR A 156 42.49 -22.55 -9.96
CA THR A 156 42.23 -23.06 -11.33
C THR A 156 40.78 -22.84 -11.78
N ASN A 157 39.85 -22.93 -10.87
CA ASN A 157 38.39 -22.83 -11.15
C ASN A 157 37.66 -21.78 -10.32
N ARG A 158 38.41 -20.99 -9.56
CA ARG A 158 37.79 -20.06 -8.61
C ARG A 158 38.56 -18.75 -8.52
N VAL A 159 37.80 -17.65 -8.52
CA VAL A 159 38.30 -16.32 -8.16
C VAL A 159 37.57 -15.86 -6.91
N ALA A 160 38.27 -15.63 -5.83
CA ALA A 160 37.71 -15.07 -4.61
C ALA A 160 38.28 -13.69 -4.34
N VAL A 161 37.41 -12.76 -4.03
CA VAL A 161 37.73 -11.40 -3.59
C VAL A 161 37.30 -11.28 -2.14
N SER A 162 38.20 -10.95 -1.27
CA SER A 162 37.95 -10.78 0.16
C SER A 162 38.45 -9.45 0.66
N GLU A 163 37.93 -9.01 1.81
CA GLU A 163 38.31 -7.74 2.45
C GLU A 163 38.21 -6.53 1.50
N ALA A 164 37.29 -6.60 0.54
CA ALA A 164 37.08 -5.50 -0.40
C ALA A 164 36.62 -4.23 0.35
N LEU A 165 37.30 -3.15 0.10
CA LEU A 165 37.01 -1.82 0.65
C LEU A 165 36.89 -0.83 -0.50
N ILE A 166 35.69 -0.31 -0.71
CA ILE A 166 35.36 0.63 -1.78
C ILE A 166 35.19 2.01 -1.17
N HIS A 167 35.97 2.97 -1.69
CA HIS A 167 35.80 4.38 -1.38
C HIS A 167 35.21 5.11 -2.59
N TRP A 168 34.16 5.85 -2.35
CA TRP A 168 33.50 6.67 -3.36
C TRP A 168 34.05 8.10 -3.35
N PRO A 169 33.89 8.89 -4.40
CA PRO A 169 34.20 10.32 -4.37
C PRO A 169 33.36 11.03 -3.28
N ASP A 170 33.99 11.95 -2.55
CA ASP A 170 33.41 12.62 -1.38
C ASP A 170 32.11 13.40 -1.70
N ASN A 171 31.94 13.84 -2.95
CA ASN A 171 30.76 14.54 -3.43
C ASN A 171 29.58 13.62 -3.76
N VAL A 172 29.78 12.31 -3.81
CA VAL A 172 28.75 11.36 -4.21
C VAL A 172 28.25 10.53 -3.04
N PHE A 173 29.12 10.07 -2.13
CA PHE A 173 28.69 9.13 -1.10
C PHE A 173 29.23 9.34 0.30
N GLY A 174 30.41 9.94 0.48
CA GLY A 174 31.06 10.03 1.81
C GLY A 174 31.21 8.67 2.51
N MET A 175 31.34 7.57 1.76
CA MET A 175 30.96 6.26 2.26
C MET A 175 31.96 5.19 1.90
N THR A 176 32.09 4.27 2.82
CA THR A 176 32.88 3.06 2.67
C THR A 176 31.94 1.87 2.53
N VAL A 177 32.16 1.10 1.49
CA VAL A 177 31.48 -0.19 1.27
C VAL A 177 32.50 -1.28 1.43
N THR A 178 32.18 -2.28 2.24
CA THR A 178 33.00 -3.49 2.44
C THR A 178 32.33 -4.68 1.77
N GLY A 179 33.13 -5.63 1.30
CA GLY A 179 32.54 -6.80 0.67
C GLY A 179 33.49 -7.95 0.43
N GLN A 180 32.88 -9.04 0.02
CA GLN A 180 33.55 -10.23 -0.48
C GLN A 180 32.71 -10.86 -1.59
N ALA A 181 33.37 -11.47 -2.57
CA ALA A 181 32.71 -12.16 -3.68
C ALA A 181 33.52 -13.35 -4.13
N THR A 182 32.84 -14.36 -4.65
CA THR A 182 33.45 -15.57 -5.20
C THR A 182 32.80 -15.86 -6.54
N LEU A 183 33.62 -16.05 -7.56
CA LEU A 183 33.25 -16.58 -8.86
C LEU A 183 33.77 -18.03 -8.95
N ASP A 184 32.86 -18.98 -9.03
CA ASP A 184 33.14 -20.39 -9.31
C ASP A 184 32.99 -20.63 -10.82
N LEU A 185 34.10 -20.87 -11.50
CA LEU A 185 34.11 -21.07 -12.94
C LEU A 185 33.57 -22.44 -13.35
N THR A 186 33.70 -23.45 -12.48
CA THR A 186 33.20 -24.80 -12.75
C THR A 186 31.68 -24.84 -12.71
N ARG A 187 31.11 -24.19 -11.70
CA ARG A 187 29.65 -24.05 -11.54
C ARG A 187 29.06 -22.89 -12.29
N ARG A 188 29.90 -22.01 -12.84
CA ARG A 188 29.51 -20.75 -13.49
C ARG A 188 28.60 -19.91 -12.59
N HIS A 189 29.06 -19.70 -11.37
CA HIS A 189 28.27 -19.16 -10.27
C HIS A 189 29.01 -18.02 -9.56
N VAL A 190 28.29 -16.94 -9.27
CA VAL A 190 28.81 -15.79 -8.52
C VAL A 190 28.03 -15.62 -7.23
N SER A 191 28.74 -15.60 -6.12
CA SER A 191 28.14 -15.29 -4.83
C SER A 191 28.95 -14.26 -4.06
N GLY A 192 28.31 -13.54 -3.15
CA GLY A 192 29.01 -12.54 -2.37
C GLY A 192 28.18 -11.87 -1.29
N LEU A 193 28.88 -11.06 -0.52
CA LEU A 193 28.32 -10.24 0.55
C LEU A 193 28.91 -8.84 0.45
N VAL A 194 28.07 -7.83 0.43
CA VAL A 194 28.45 -6.42 0.41
C VAL A 194 27.71 -5.70 1.52
N ALA A 195 28.42 -4.89 2.31
CA ALA A 195 27.84 -4.10 3.38
C ALA A 195 28.28 -2.64 3.27
N GLY A 196 27.34 -1.72 3.48
CA GLY A 196 27.64 -0.32 3.37
C GLY A 196 26.46 0.59 3.69
N LYS A 197 26.68 1.88 3.51
CA LYS A 197 25.68 2.93 3.70
C LYS A 197 25.57 3.76 2.43
N ALA A 198 24.36 3.98 1.93
CA ALA A 198 24.12 4.77 0.73
C ALA A 198 22.85 5.62 0.82
N PHE A 199 22.87 6.81 0.22
CA PHE A 199 21.63 7.49 -0.12
C PHE A 199 21.05 6.81 -1.38
N PRO A 200 19.78 6.40 -1.37
CA PRO A 200 19.16 5.70 -2.52
C PRO A 200 19.28 6.46 -3.84
N ASP A 201 19.18 7.79 -3.80
CA ASP A 201 19.33 8.66 -4.98
C ASP A 201 20.68 8.48 -5.69
N ASN A 202 21.70 8.13 -4.95
CA ASN A 202 23.04 7.90 -5.48
C ASN A 202 23.17 6.54 -6.19
N LEU A 203 22.26 5.61 -5.93
CA LEU A 203 22.20 4.31 -6.58
C LEU A 203 21.29 4.32 -7.82
N MET A 204 20.63 5.45 -8.12
CA MET A 204 19.74 5.57 -9.28
C MET A 204 20.40 5.18 -10.61
N PRO A 205 21.64 5.64 -10.93
CA PRO A 205 22.31 5.23 -12.16
C PRO A 205 22.47 3.71 -12.29
N LEU A 206 22.73 3.02 -11.16
CA LEU A 206 22.82 1.55 -11.15
C LEU A 206 21.46 0.89 -11.46
N PHE A 207 20.38 1.39 -10.84
CA PHE A 207 19.04 0.86 -11.09
C PHE A 207 18.53 1.16 -12.51
N GLU A 208 18.88 2.32 -13.07
CA GLU A 208 18.57 2.68 -14.44
C GLU A 208 19.27 1.74 -15.42
N MET A 209 20.54 1.47 -15.20
CA MET A 209 21.34 0.55 -16.01
C MET A 209 20.80 -0.90 -15.95
N LEU A 210 20.42 -1.36 -14.76
CA LEU A 210 19.82 -2.68 -14.56
C LEU A 210 18.36 -2.75 -15.05
N HIS A 211 17.84 -1.68 -15.63
CA HIS A 211 16.44 -1.55 -16.05
C HIS A 211 15.44 -1.88 -14.92
N ALA A 212 15.84 -1.68 -13.66
CA ALA A 212 15.08 -2.00 -12.47
C ALA A 212 13.94 -0.99 -12.21
N ARG A 213 13.00 -0.85 -13.17
CA ARG A 213 11.91 0.14 -13.13
C ARG A 213 11.08 0.08 -11.85
N GLY A 214 10.85 -1.12 -11.33
CA GLY A 214 10.13 -1.34 -10.08
C GLY A 214 10.87 -0.73 -8.87
N ALA A 215 12.18 -0.97 -8.76
CA ALA A 215 13.01 -0.40 -7.71
C ALA A 215 13.06 1.14 -7.78
N ILE A 216 13.26 1.70 -8.98
CA ILE A 216 13.25 3.15 -9.24
C ILE A 216 11.92 3.77 -8.77
N ARG A 217 10.79 3.15 -9.14
CA ARG A 217 9.46 3.62 -8.74
C ARG A 217 9.29 3.64 -7.22
N GLN A 218 9.75 2.60 -6.52
CA GLN A 218 9.66 2.53 -5.06
C GLN A 218 10.61 3.52 -4.38
N ILE A 219 11.84 3.67 -4.85
CA ILE A 219 12.80 4.64 -4.33
C ILE A 219 12.25 6.06 -4.45
N ASN A 220 11.62 6.40 -5.56
CA ASN A 220 11.01 7.71 -5.77
C ASN A 220 9.82 8.00 -4.82
N CYS A 221 9.28 7.00 -4.16
CA CYS A 221 8.30 7.21 -3.09
C CYS A 221 8.93 7.72 -1.79
N PHE A 222 10.25 7.56 -1.62
CA PHE A 222 10.97 8.07 -0.47
C PHE A 222 11.48 9.49 -0.73
N SER A 223 11.43 10.32 0.29
CA SER A 223 11.98 11.69 0.26
C SER A 223 12.49 12.08 1.65
N LYS A 224 13.25 13.17 1.73
CA LYS A 224 13.78 13.72 2.98
C LYS A 224 14.54 12.68 3.82
N ILE A 225 15.30 11.80 3.19
CA ILE A 225 16.12 10.80 3.87
C ILE A 225 17.21 11.55 4.65
N ALA A 226 17.14 11.51 5.98
CA ALA A 226 17.99 12.31 6.86
C ALA A 226 19.41 11.75 6.99
N ARG A 227 19.59 10.45 6.77
CA ARG A 227 20.88 9.76 6.86
C ARG A 227 20.98 8.67 5.80
N PRO A 228 22.21 8.29 5.41
CA PRO A 228 22.40 7.17 4.49
C PRO A 228 21.71 5.90 5.01
N VAL A 229 21.10 5.16 4.09
CA VAL A 229 20.49 3.86 4.39
C VAL A 229 21.62 2.85 4.62
N GLU A 230 21.56 2.15 5.73
CA GLU A 230 22.47 1.05 6.03
C GLU A 230 21.92 -0.24 5.42
N ALA A 231 22.74 -0.91 4.62
CA ALA A 231 22.35 -2.10 3.91
C ALA A 231 23.43 -3.18 3.95
N VAL A 232 22.99 -4.42 4.11
CA VAL A 232 23.82 -5.63 3.94
C VAL A 232 23.19 -6.44 2.83
N TYR A 233 23.94 -6.64 1.77
CA TYR A 233 23.49 -7.28 0.53
C TYR A 233 24.26 -8.58 0.30
N ALA A 234 23.57 -9.70 0.37
CA ALA A 234 24.09 -11.00 -0.05
C ALA A 234 23.47 -11.39 -1.39
N PHE A 235 24.27 -11.85 -2.30
CA PHE A 235 23.84 -12.27 -3.63
C PHE A 235 24.38 -13.63 -4.01
N ASP A 236 23.62 -14.31 -4.85
CA ASP A 236 23.87 -15.64 -5.35
C ASP A 236 23.27 -15.73 -6.75
N VAL A 237 24.10 -15.88 -7.79
CA VAL A 237 23.70 -15.75 -9.19
C VAL A 237 24.31 -16.88 -10.01
N ASP A 238 23.49 -17.62 -10.70
CA ASP A 238 23.91 -18.56 -11.74
C ASP A 238 24.06 -17.82 -13.08
N ILE A 239 25.23 -17.90 -13.69
CA ILE A 239 25.55 -17.15 -14.91
C ILE A 239 24.82 -17.71 -16.13
N ASP A 240 24.57 -19.02 -16.18
CA ASP A 240 23.99 -19.69 -17.34
C ASP A 240 22.47 -19.58 -17.38
N SER A 241 21.82 -19.92 -16.26
CA SER A 241 20.36 -19.83 -16.16
C SER A 241 19.88 -18.42 -15.90
N THR A 242 20.77 -17.51 -15.48
CA THR A 242 20.44 -16.17 -14.99
C THR A 242 19.54 -16.19 -13.74
N ASP A 243 19.46 -17.36 -13.08
CA ASP A 243 18.78 -17.46 -11.80
C ASP A 243 19.55 -16.70 -10.74
N PHE A 244 18.82 -15.96 -9.93
CA PHE A 244 19.43 -15.15 -8.89
C PHE A 244 18.66 -15.21 -7.58
N ALA A 245 19.40 -15.13 -6.49
CA ALA A 245 18.86 -14.93 -5.15
C ALA A 245 19.66 -13.84 -4.44
N MET A 246 18.93 -12.87 -3.91
CA MET A 246 19.52 -11.72 -3.23
C MET A 246 18.80 -11.50 -1.90
N ARG A 247 19.58 -11.22 -0.88
CA ARG A 247 19.09 -10.86 0.44
C ARG A 247 19.66 -9.51 0.83
N LEU A 248 18.78 -8.56 1.13
CA LEU A 248 19.13 -7.21 1.52
C LEU A 248 18.55 -6.89 2.89
N GLY A 249 19.38 -6.76 3.89
CA GLY A 249 19.00 -6.19 5.18
C GLY A 249 18.97 -4.67 5.06
N LEU A 250 17.85 -4.05 5.39
CA LEU A 250 17.62 -2.60 5.31
C LEU A 250 17.40 -2.00 6.68
N ASP A 251 18.07 -0.88 6.97
CA ASP A 251 17.79 0.01 8.09
C ASP A 251 17.71 1.44 7.56
N VAL A 252 16.47 1.93 7.40
CA VAL A 252 16.19 3.27 6.91
C VAL A 252 15.87 4.15 8.11
N GLY A 253 16.62 5.25 8.27
CA GLY A 253 16.39 6.24 9.31
C GLY A 253 15.21 7.18 8.99
N PRO A 254 15.12 8.32 9.67
CA PRO A 254 14.04 9.27 9.44
C PRO A 254 13.97 9.69 7.97
N CYS A 255 12.78 9.55 7.40
CA CYS A 255 12.49 9.87 6.01
C CYS A 255 11.00 10.21 5.84
N ALA A 256 10.55 10.45 4.62
CA ALA A 256 9.14 10.47 4.28
C ALA A 256 8.87 9.44 3.16
N TYR A 257 7.86 8.61 3.33
CA TYR A 257 7.36 7.69 2.32
C TYR A 257 6.03 8.19 1.79
N ARG A 258 5.96 8.53 0.49
CA ARG A 258 4.79 9.17 -0.14
C ARG A 258 4.30 10.42 0.62
N GLY A 259 5.22 11.17 1.22
CA GLY A 259 4.91 12.36 2.02
C GLY A 259 4.55 12.09 3.49
N VAL A 260 4.32 10.84 3.88
CA VAL A 260 4.10 10.46 5.29
C VAL A 260 5.45 10.38 6.01
N PRO A 261 5.66 11.15 7.09
CA PRO A 261 6.90 11.10 7.85
C PRO A 261 7.05 9.76 8.58
N VAL A 262 8.21 9.12 8.42
CA VAL A 262 8.59 7.83 9.01
C VAL A 262 9.82 8.04 9.89
N SER A 263 9.77 7.55 11.12
CA SER A 263 10.91 7.62 12.06
C SER A 263 11.99 6.61 11.72
N TYR A 264 11.58 5.41 11.38
CA TYR A 264 12.46 4.35 10.89
C TYR A 264 11.67 3.30 10.11
N ALA A 265 12.37 2.58 9.24
CA ALA A 265 11.89 1.34 8.63
C ALA A 265 13.03 0.33 8.57
N LYS A 266 12.77 -0.89 9.02
CA LYS A 266 13.69 -2.01 9.02
C LYS A 266 13.04 -3.22 8.36
N GLY A 267 13.86 -4.01 7.70
CA GLY A 267 13.35 -5.23 7.08
C GLY A 267 14.43 -6.01 6.38
N THR A 268 14.08 -7.24 6.05
CA THR A 268 14.90 -8.06 5.17
C THR A 268 14.15 -8.22 3.85
N LEU A 269 14.75 -7.76 2.79
CA LEU A 269 14.24 -7.92 1.43
C LEU A 269 14.94 -9.12 0.80
N PHE A 270 14.15 -10.07 0.33
CA PHE A 270 14.59 -11.17 -0.51
C PHE A 270 14.12 -10.89 -1.94
N LEU A 271 15.04 -10.96 -2.87
CA LEU A 271 14.80 -10.82 -4.29
C LEU A 271 15.31 -12.08 -4.95
N TYR A 272 14.46 -12.81 -5.63
CA TYR A 272 14.87 -14.04 -6.34
C TYR A 272 14.01 -14.21 -7.59
N GLY A 273 14.58 -14.89 -8.55
CA GLY A 273 13.90 -15.12 -9.81
C GLY A 273 14.79 -15.62 -10.90
N THR A 274 14.26 -15.58 -12.08
CA THR A 274 14.92 -15.91 -13.35
C THR A 274 14.98 -14.64 -14.22
N ASN A 275 15.51 -14.75 -15.42
CA ASN A 275 15.49 -13.67 -16.42
C ASN A 275 14.06 -13.25 -16.87
N ILE A 276 13.03 -14.04 -16.51
CA ILE A 276 11.65 -13.83 -16.98
C ILE A 276 10.77 -13.29 -15.87
N HIS A 277 10.92 -13.83 -14.64
CA HIS A 277 10.04 -13.49 -13.51
C HIS A 277 10.82 -13.22 -12.23
N THR A 278 10.43 -12.17 -11.56
CA THR A 278 11.03 -11.73 -10.29
C THR A 278 10.01 -11.84 -9.15
N THR A 279 10.47 -12.37 -8.02
CA THR A 279 9.74 -12.34 -6.75
C THR A 279 10.48 -11.46 -5.75
N VAL A 280 9.75 -10.56 -5.11
CA VAL A 280 10.27 -9.65 -4.09
C VAL A 280 9.53 -9.93 -2.79
N VAL A 281 10.24 -10.30 -1.74
CA VAL A 281 9.65 -10.53 -0.41
C VAL A 281 10.32 -9.61 0.60
N ILE A 282 9.54 -8.94 1.42
CA ILE A 282 10.01 -8.19 2.59
C ILE A 282 9.48 -8.88 3.82
N ASP A 283 10.36 -9.52 4.59
CA ASP A 283 10.02 -10.28 5.79
C ASP A 283 11.23 -10.40 6.74
N PRO A 284 11.13 -9.93 7.99
CA PRO A 284 10.05 -9.10 8.54
C PRO A 284 10.11 -7.65 8.01
N LEU A 285 8.98 -6.97 8.03
CA LEU A 285 8.89 -5.53 7.87
C LEU A 285 8.52 -4.91 9.22
N GLU A 286 9.33 -3.97 9.70
CA GLU A 286 9.06 -3.17 10.90
C GLU A 286 9.27 -1.70 10.55
N ALA A 287 8.27 -0.88 10.78
CA ALA A 287 8.39 0.56 10.57
C ALA A 287 7.58 1.33 11.62
N GLN A 288 7.91 2.59 11.79
CA GLN A 288 7.19 3.49 12.67
C GLN A 288 7.08 4.86 12.00
N THR A 289 5.89 5.42 11.97
CA THR A 289 5.68 6.79 11.53
C THR A 289 6.20 7.79 12.56
N ALA A 290 6.32 9.06 12.18
CA ALA A 290 6.85 10.10 13.08
C ALA A 290 5.92 10.40 14.26
N ASP A 291 4.62 10.13 14.13
CA ASP A 291 3.63 10.21 15.21
C ASP A 291 3.58 8.95 16.10
N GLY A 292 4.49 7.99 15.85
CA GLY A 292 4.64 6.80 16.67
C GLY A 292 3.81 5.60 16.24
N ALA A 293 3.06 5.66 15.13
CA ALA A 293 2.24 4.55 14.65
C ALA A 293 3.12 3.39 14.14
N PRO A 294 3.01 2.17 14.72
CA PRO A 294 3.77 1.01 14.29
C PRO A 294 3.19 0.39 13.03
N ILE A 295 4.05 -0.14 12.18
CA ILE A 295 3.72 -0.98 11.04
C ILE A 295 4.59 -2.23 11.13
N THR A 296 3.97 -3.41 11.16
CA THR A 296 4.69 -4.69 11.22
C THR A 296 4.07 -5.67 10.25
N GLY A 297 4.89 -6.57 9.69
CA GLY A 297 4.34 -7.62 8.83
C GLY A 297 5.31 -8.14 7.80
N SER A 298 4.76 -8.62 6.69
CA SER A 298 5.50 -9.06 5.51
C SER A 298 4.74 -8.69 4.24
N LEU A 299 5.47 -8.51 3.16
CA LEU A 299 4.96 -8.23 1.82
C LEU A 299 5.66 -9.15 0.84
N ALA A 300 4.94 -9.73 -0.12
CA ALA A 300 5.53 -10.50 -1.20
C ALA A 300 4.89 -10.12 -2.55
N TYR A 301 5.68 -9.56 -3.43
CA TYR A 301 5.29 -9.28 -4.81
C TYR A 301 5.78 -10.41 -5.72
N ARG A 302 4.91 -10.90 -6.60
CA ARG A 302 5.22 -11.90 -7.62
C ARG A 302 4.90 -11.35 -9.00
N GLU A 303 5.93 -11.17 -9.81
CA GLU A 303 5.77 -10.65 -11.17
C GLU A 303 4.97 -11.63 -12.07
N GLU A 304 5.16 -12.94 -11.90
CA GLU A 304 4.43 -13.97 -12.65
C GLU A 304 2.91 -13.84 -12.55
N THR A 305 2.41 -13.42 -11.41
CA THR A 305 0.98 -13.30 -11.13
C THR A 305 0.49 -11.85 -11.12
N GLU A 306 1.39 -10.87 -11.24
CA GLU A 306 1.11 -9.44 -11.00
C GLU A 306 0.34 -9.23 -9.69
N GLY A 307 0.77 -9.96 -8.65
CA GLY A 307 0.11 -10.04 -7.37
C GLY A 307 0.96 -9.58 -6.20
N LEU A 308 0.31 -9.00 -5.19
CA LEU A 308 0.93 -8.60 -3.93
C LEU A 308 0.28 -9.36 -2.78
N GLU A 309 1.03 -10.25 -2.14
CA GLU A 309 0.65 -10.89 -0.89
C GLU A 309 1.00 -9.96 0.29
N ILE A 310 0.10 -9.83 1.25
CA ILE A 310 0.23 -8.93 2.40
C ILE A 310 -0.11 -9.70 3.68
N ASP A 311 0.72 -9.54 4.71
CA ASP A 311 0.38 -9.85 6.10
C ASP A 311 0.89 -8.67 6.93
N ALA A 312 0.00 -7.76 7.30
CA ALA A 312 0.39 -6.50 7.93
C ALA A 312 -0.51 -6.12 9.10
N ARG A 313 0.08 -5.45 10.09
CA ARG A 313 -0.61 -4.89 11.25
C ARG A 313 -0.13 -3.47 11.48
N THR A 314 -1.07 -2.60 11.80
CA THR A 314 -0.78 -1.20 12.13
C THR A 314 -1.80 -0.62 13.09
N VAL A 315 -1.39 0.45 13.79
CA VAL A 315 -2.28 1.32 14.56
C VAL A 315 -2.00 2.73 14.07
N MET A 316 -2.81 3.21 13.12
CA MET A 316 -2.51 4.43 12.39
C MET A 316 -3.79 5.20 12.02
N HIS A 317 -3.74 6.52 12.02
CA HIS A 317 -4.82 7.35 11.49
C HIS A 317 -5.08 7.08 10.00
N LEU A 318 -6.34 7.22 9.56
CA LEU A 318 -6.75 6.90 8.19
C LEU A 318 -6.02 7.72 7.11
N PRO A 319 -5.80 9.05 7.23
CA PRO A 319 -5.14 9.81 6.18
C PRO A 319 -3.72 9.35 5.85
N PRO A 320 -2.80 9.16 6.83
CA PRO A 320 -1.49 8.57 6.53
C PRO A 320 -1.59 7.13 6.03
N PHE A 321 -2.50 6.30 6.54
CA PHE A 321 -2.69 4.94 6.06
C PHE A 321 -3.05 4.90 4.57
N THR A 322 -4.07 5.65 4.14
CA THR A 322 -4.49 5.69 2.73
C THR A 322 -3.42 6.24 1.81
N THR A 323 -2.62 7.18 2.29
CA THR A 323 -1.48 7.73 1.55
C THR A 323 -0.39 6.67 1.34
N ILE A 324 -0.05 5.89 2.37
CA ILE A 324 0.96 4.83 2.29
C ILE A 324 0.55 3.75 1.29
N ILE A 325 -0.69 3.27 1.36
CA ILE A 325 -1.20 2.23 0.47
C ILE A 325 -1.61 2.75 -0.92
N ASN A 326 -1.51 4.06 -1.14
CA ASN A 326 -1.86 4.72 -2.40
C ASN A 326 -3.31 4.49 -2.86
N VAL A 327 -4.23 4.39 -1.93
CA VAL A 327 -5.66 4.33 -2.23
C VAL A 327 -6.18 5.74 -2.47
N LEU A 328 -6.76 5.95 -3.63
CA LEU A 328 -7.44 7.21 -3.95
C LEU A 328 -8.71 7.31 -3.10
N ASN A 329 -8.70 8.22 -2.12
CA ASN A 329 -9.90 8.62 -1.41
C ASN A 329 -10.72 9.56 -2.33
N ARG A 330 -11.89 9.12 -2.78
CA ARG A 330 -12.84 9.92 -3.57
C ARG A 330 -13.90 10.60 -2.70
N GLY A 331 -13.67 10.66 -1.39
CA GLY A 331 -14.61 11.20 -0.39
C GLY A 331 -15.29 10.14 0.47
N GLU A 332 -15.05 8.84 0.22
CA GLU A 332 -15.63 7.74 1.01
C GLU A 332 -15.21 7.81 2.48
N LEU A 333 -13.93 8.15 2.72
CA LEU A 333 -13.35 8.22 4.06
C LEU A 333 -13.59 9.57 4.77
N ASP A 334 -14.05 10.60 4.07
CA ASP A 334 -14.28 11.91 4.66
C ASP A 334 -15.41 11.89 5.72
N ARG A 335 -16.25 10.87 5.64
CA ARG A 335 -17.37 10.63 6.58
C ARG A 335 -16.97 9.80 7.79
N ILE A 336 -15.71 9.35 7.85
CA ILE A 336 -15.16 8.58 8.97
C ILE A 336 -14.14 9.45 9.68
N ARG A 337 -14.40 9.79 10.93
CA ARG A 337 -13.45 10.50 11.81
C ARG A 337 -13.03 9.59 12.93
N CYS A 338 -11.74 9.38 13.07
CA CYS A 338 -11.17 8.57 14.14
C CYS A 338 -10.55 9.51 15.17
N ASP A 339 -11.12 9.57 16.38
CA ASP A 339 -10.57 10.33 17.51
C ASP A 339 -9.28 9.66 18.01
N THR A 340 -9.23 8.34 17.92
CA THR A 340 -8.06 7.51 18.22
C THR A 340 -7.63 6.79 16.95
N PRO A 341 -6.32 6.48 16.80
CA PRO A 341 -5.86 5.69 15.66
C PRO A 341 -6.53 4.32 15.63
N PRO A 342 -7.18 3.91 14.54
CA PRO A 342 -7.71 2.55 14.42
C PRO A 342 -6.58 1.54 14.33
N SER A 343 -6.80 0.36 14.90
CA SER A 343 -5.95 -0.80 14.67
C SER A 343 -6.47 -1.58 13.46
N LEU A 344 -5.56 -1.97 12.59
CA LEU A 344 -5.84 -2.73 11.37
C LEU A 344 -4.90 -3.93 11.29
N SER A 345 -5.45 -5.09 11.06
CA SER A 345 -4.69 -6.27 10.61
C SER A 345 -5.26 -6.73 9.27
N VAL A 346 -4.39 -7.03 8.33
CA VAL A 346 -4.78 -7.49 6.99
C VAL A 346 -3.87 -8.61 6.54
N ARG A 347 -4.45 -9.64 5.93
CA ARG A 347 -3.73 -10.76 5.34
C ARG A 347 -4.42 -11.20 4.07
N GLY A 348 -3.63 -11.56 3.05
CA GLY A 348 -4.13 -12.11 1.80
C GLY A 348 -3.38 -11.61 0.59
N ALA A 349 -4.03 -11.59 -0.56
CA ALA A 349 -3.43 -11.18 -1.82
C ALA A 349 -4.31 -10.17 -2.57
N ILE A 350 -3.66 -9.25 -3.28
CA ILE A 350 -4.32 -8.29 -4.16
C ILE A 350 -3.71 -8.33 -5.56
N ALA A 351 -4.56 -8.21 -6.56
CA ALA A 351 -4.16 -7.99 -7.94
C ALA A 351 -3.69 -6.55 -8.12
N LEU A 352 -2.50 -6.34 -8.68
CA LEU A 352 -1.96 -4.99 -8.94
C LEU A 352 -2.42 -4.42 -10.29
N SER A 353 -2.78 -5.29 -11.23
CA SER A 353 -3.33 -4.94 -12.52
C SER A 353 -4.58 -5.78 -12.79
N SER A 354 -5.67 -5.14 -13.23
CA SER A 354 -6.90 -5.86 -13.60
C SER A 354 -6.80 -6.59 -14.93
N GLN A 355 -5.82 -6.26 -15.76
CA GLN A 355 -5.65 -6.84 -17.10
C GLN A 355 -4.55 -7.91 -17.16
N GLU A 356 -3.52 -7.79 -16.32
CA GLU A 356 -2.33 -8.64 -16.37
C GLU A 356 -2.28 -9.64 -15.22
N SER A 357 -2.99 -9.36 -14.11
CA SER A 357 -2.95 -10.22 -12.94
C SER A 357 -3.75 -11.51 -13.16
N THR A 358 -3.13 -12.63 -12.81
CA THR A 358 -3.77 -13.97 -12.83
C THR A 358 -4.46 -14.31 -11.52
N ILE A 359 -4.32 -13.46 -10.48
CA ILE A 359 -4.98 -13.64 -9.19
C ILE A 359 -6.15 -12.69 -9.04
N THR A 360 -7.10 -13.07 -8.21
CA THR A 360 -8.20 -12.21 -7.75
C THR A 360 -7.88 -11.67 -6.35
N ASN A 361 -8.40 -10.49 -6.01
CA ASN A 361 -8.28 -9.95 -4.67
C ASN A 361 -8.91 -10.93 -3.66
N ASP A 362 -8.14 -11.33 -2.65
CA ASP A 362 -8.58 -12.14 -1.50
C ASP A 362 -7.85 -11.61 -0.27
N LEU A 363 -8.49 -10.67 0.43
CA LEU A 363 -7.97 -10.09 1.67
C LEU A 363 -8.91 -10.41 2.81
N ARG A 364 -8.34 -10.69 3.96
CA ARG A 364 -9.05 -10.87 5.24
C ARG A 364 -8.38 -10.04 6.30
N GLY A 365 -9.17 -9.58 7.24
CA GLY A 365 -8.57 -8.77 8.29
C GLY A 365 -9.56 -8.39 9.38
N ARG A 366 -9.07 -7.57 10.27
CA ARG A 366 -9.83 -7.02 11.37
C ARG A 366 -9.51 -5.54 11.55
N VAL A 367 -10.55 -4.76 11.78
CA VAL A 367 -10.43 -3.35 12.15
C VAL A 367 -11.00 -3.17 13.55
N ALA A 368 -10.34 -2.34 14.37
CA ALA A 368 -10.88 -1.90 15.65
C ALA A 368 -10.61 -0.41 15.84
N LEU A 369 -11.59 0.29 16.40
CA LEU A 369 -11.56 1.72 16.68
C LEU A 369 -12.18 1.99 18.04
N ASP A 370 -11.41 2.55 18.97
CA ASP A 370 -11.88 2.82 20.32
C ASP A 370 -12.90 3.95 20.34
N LYS A 371 -12.69 5.01 19.55
CA LYS A 371 -13.59 6.17 19.51
C LYS A 371 -13.50 6.90 18.18
N GLY A 372 -14.66 7.26 17.63
CA GLY A 372 -14.77 8.03 16.40
C GLY A 372 -16.21 8.33 16.01
N THR A 373 -16.38 8.82 14.79
CA THR A 373 -17.70 9.08 14.18
C THR A 373 -17.77 8.49 12.79
N ILE A 374 -18.90 7.89 12.45
CA ILE A 374 -19.22 7.38 11.10
C ILE A 374 -20.52 8.07 10.67
N LEU A 375 -20.50 8.81 9.58
CA LEU A 375 -21.67 9.57 9.10
C LEU A 375 -22.27 10.48 10.22
N ASN A 376 -21.43 11.16 11.00
CA ASN A 376 -21.80 11.95 12.20
C ASN A 376 -22.38 11.14 13.37
N PHE A 377 -22.48 9.81 13.27
CA PHE A 377 -22.87 8.94 14.37
C PHE A 377 -21.68 8.59 15.24
N GLY A 378 -21.71 8.92 16.51
CA GLY A 378 -20.64 8.65 17.47
C GLY A 378 -20.56 7.16 17.81
N VAL A 379 -19.38 6.56 17.60
CA VAL A 379 -19.10 5.14 17.87
C VAL A 379 -17.96 4.97 18.87
N ARG A 380 -18.09 3.96 19.72
CA ARG A 380 -17.05 3.50 20.66
C ARG A 380 -16.88 1.99 20.53
N ASP A 381 -15.69 1.50 20.86
CA ASP A 381 -15.37 0.08 20.88
C ASP A 381 -15.78 -0.66 19.60
N LEU A 382 -15.65 0.02 18.45
CA LEU A 382 -15.98 -0.58 17.16
C LEU A 382 -14.98 -1.68 16.83
N THR A 383 -15.47 -2.85 16.53
CA THR A 383 -14.70 -3.95 15.96
C THR A 383 -15.45 -4.52 14.75
N ALA A 384 -14.73 -4.89 13.70
CA ALA A 384 -15.31 -5.59 12.56
C ALA A 384 -14.24 -6.48 11.93
N ASP A 385 -14.64 -7.65 11.48
CA ASP A 385 -13.84 -8.46 10.58
C ASP A 385 -14.19 -8.07 9.15
N PHE A 386 -13.23 -8.09 8.24
CA PHE A 386 -13.47 -7.82 6.83
C PHE A 386 -12.89 -8.90 5.94
N ASP A 387 -13.62 -9.19 4.87
CA ASP A 387 -13.21 -10.05 3.77
C ASP A 387 -13.37 -9.28 2.47
N MET A 388 -12.35 -9.32 1.62
CA MET A 388 -12.42 -8.80 0.25
C MET A 388 -12.20 -9.95 -0.71
N GLN A 389 -13.15 -10.14 -1.63
CA GLN A 389 -13.08 -11.13 -2.70
C GLN A 389 -13.40 -10.46 -4.04
N GLY A 390 -12.46 -10.49 -4.96
CA GLY A 390 -12.58 -9.79 -6.24
C GLY A 390 -12.84 -8.29 -6.02
N TYR A 391 -13.99 -7.83 -6.48
CA TYR A 391 -14.42 -6.44 -6.35
C TYR A 391 -15.43 -6.21 -5.22
N SER A 392 -15.55 -7.13 -4.27
CA SER A 392 -16.45 -7.01 -3.13
C SER A 392 -15.67 -7.02 -1.82
N ALA A 393 -15.89 -6.02 -0.97
CA ALA A 393 -15.36 -5.95 0.39
C ALA A 393 -16.52 -6.00 1.39
N ARG A 394 -16.54 -7.00 2.25
CA ARG A 394 -17.55 -7.20 3.28
C ARG A 394 -16.95 -7.00 4.66
N PHE A 395 -17.53 -6.09 5.42
CA PHE A 395 -17.28 -5.92 6.85
C PHE A 395 -18.38 -6.63 7.60
N HIS A 396 -18.04 -7.66 8.37
CA HIS A 396 -19.01 -8.49 9.08
C HIS A 396 -18.64 -8.62 10.55
N GLN A 397 -19.57 -9.19 11.34
CA GLN A 397 -19.43 -9.25 12.79
C GLN A 397 -19.13 -7.87 13.41
N ALA A 398 -19.57 -6.80 12.72
CA ALA A 398 -19.36 -5.47 13.20
C ALA A 398 -20.15 -5.26 14.50
N ALA A 399 -19.44 -4.80 15.53
CA ALA A 399 -20.01 -4.48 16.83
C ALA A 399 -19.44 -3.16 17.32
N ALA A 400 -20.31 -2.27 17.79
CA ALA A 400 -19.94 -0.99 18.34
C ALA A 400 -20.90 -0.58 19.46
N ARG A 401 -20.50 0.41 20.23
CA ARG A 401 -21.40 1.13 21.15
C ARG A 401 -21.62 2.55 20.62
N SER A 402 -22.81 3.05 20.78
CA SER A 402 -23.07 4.49 20.58
C SER A 402 -22.40 5.32 21.68
N ALA A 403 -22.35 6.64 21.52
CA ALA A 403 -21.75 7.51 22.53
C ALA A 403 -22.45 7.44 23.89
N SER A 404 -23.77 7.17 23.92
CA SER A 404 -24.59 6.96 25.13
C SER A 404 -24.51 5.53 25.69
N GLY A 405 -23.88 4.59 24.98
CA GLY A 405 -23.71 3.20 25.39
C GLY A 405 -24.69 2.20 24.77
N GLY A 406 -25.57 2.63 23.88
CA GLY A 406 -26.42 1.72 23.09
C GLY A 406 -25.57 0.82 22.18
N GLN A 407 -26.07 -0.38 21.90
CA GLN A 407 -25.38 -1.37 21.07
C GLN A 407 -25.76 -1.23 19.59
N VAL A 408 -24.77 -1.30 18.71
CA VAL A 408 -24.92 -1.32 17.26
C VAL A 408 -24.15 -2.51 16.73
N ASN A 409 -24.83 -3.39 16.00
CA ASN A 409 -24.24 -4.56 15.37
C ASN A 409 -24.68 -4.60 13.91
N GLY A 410 -23.85 -5.17 13.02
CA GLY A 410 -24.26 -5.30 11.65
C GLY A 410 -23.17 -5.82 10.72
N GLU A 411 -23.49 -5.70 9.45
CA GLU A 411 -22.54 -5.95 8.36
C GLU A 411 -22.73 -4.91 7.25
N VAL A 412 -21.64 -4.63 6.54
CA VAL A 412 -21.65 -3.72 5.39
C VAL A 412 -20.82 -4.35 4.28
N THR A 413 -21.39 -4.39 3.08
CA THR A 413 -20.71 -4.86 1.87
C THR A 413 -20.55 -3.69 0.91
N PHE A 414 -19.34 -3.48 0.41
CA PHE A 414 -19.05 -2.55 -0.68
C PHE A 414 -18.74 -3.35 -1.94
N THR A 415 -19.40 -2.99 -3.03
CA THR A 415 -19.11 -3.55 -4.35
C THR A 415 -18.47 -2.46 -5.20
N PHE A 416 -17.20 -2.66 -5.52
CA PHE A 416 -16.41 -1.76 -6.34
C PHE A 416 -16.67 -2.06 -7.82
N PRO A 417 -16.70 -1.05 -8.68
CA PRO A 417 -16.86 -1.29 -10.11
C PRO A 417 -15.57 -1.88 -10.71
N GLU A 418 -15.74 -2.81 -11.62
CA GLU A 418 -14.64 -3.30 -12.47
C GLU A 418 -14.07 -2.19 -13.37
N TYR A 419 -14.93 -1.25 -13.76
CA TYR A 419 -14.55 -0.10 -14.59
C TYR A 419 -14.80 1.22 -13.85
N ALA A 420 -13.90 2.17 -14.01
CA ALA A 420 -13.93 3.46 -13.33
C ALA A 420 -15.17 4.33 -13.61
N ALA A 421 -16.01 3.95 -14.57
CA ALA A 421 -17.20 4.71 -14.97
C ALA A 421 -18.44 4.44 -14.09
N THR A 422 -18.45 3.37 -13.30
CA THR A 422 -19.57 3.00 -12.44
C THR A 422 -19.28 3.38 -10.97
N ALA A 423 -20.32 3.69 -10.21
CA ALA A 423 -20.17 4.07 -8.81
C ALA A 423 -20.02 2.84 -7.91
N THR A 424 -19.21 2.94 -6.86
CA THR A 424 -19.20 1.97 -5.76
C THR A 424 -20.55 1.96 -5.08
N VAL A 425 -21.12 0.78 -4.87
CA VAL A 425 -22.41 0.57 -4.20
C VAL A 425 -22.17 -0.08 -2.84
N PHE A 426 -22.91 0.33 -1.83
CA PHE A 426 -22.92 -0.35 -0.55
C PHE A 426 -24.26 -1.03 -0.26
N SER A 427 -24.20 -2.09 0.55
CA SER A 427 -25.33 -2.73 1.21
C SER A 427 -25.00 -2.89 2.68
N ALA A 428 -25.92 -2.47 3.57
CA ALA A 428 -25.72 -2.48 5.01
C ALA A 428 -26.91 -3.09 5.72
N ASP A 429 -26.66 -4.06 6.60
CA ASP A 429 -27.63 -4.63 7.54
C ASP A 429 -27.22 -4.26 8.96
N ILE A 430 -27.98 -3.40 9.60
CA ILE A 430 -27.64 -2.82 10.90
C ILE A 430 -28.75 -3.13 11.91
N ARG A 431 -28.38 -3.56 13.10
CA ARG A 431 -29.25 -3.71 14.27
C ARG A 431 -28.77 -2.80 15.38
N PHE A 432 -29.66 -2.06 15.98
CA PHE A 432 -29.37 -1.18 17.10
C PHE A 432 -30.29 -1.49 18.28
N THR A 433 -29.75 -1.39 19.50
CA THR A 433 -30.44 -1.70 20.75
C THR A 433 -30.08 -0.67 21.80
N GLY A 434 -31.07 0.03 22.32
CA GLY A 434 -30.87 1.03 23.37
C GLY A 434 -30.08 2.27 22.94
N VAL A 435 -30.10 2.63 21.68
CA VAL A 435 -29.45 3.84 21.17
C VAL A 435 -30.35 5.05 21.45
N GLU A 436 -29.78 6.16 21.93
CA GLU A 436 -30.56 7.37 22.16
C GLU A 436 -31.05 7.98 20.84
N LEU A 437 -32.32 8.36 20.79
CA LEU A 437 -32.93 9.00 19.63
C LEU A 437 -32.20 10.30 19.24
N ALA A 438 -31.65 11.01 20.22
CA ALA A 438 -30.85 12.21 19.99
C ALA A 438 -29.61 11.94 19.13
N GLU A 439 -28.90 10.81 19.36
CA GLU A 439 -27.72 10.45 18.58
C GLU A 439 -28.06 10.11 17.12
N ILE A 440 -29.17 9.37 16.91
CA ILE A 440 -29.67 9.09 15.55
C ILE A 440 -30.05 10.38 14.85
N SER A 441 -30.74 11.29 15.54
CA SER A 441 -31.14 12.57 14.99
C SER A 441 -29.96 13.45 14.61
N GLN A 442 -28.90 13.46 15.43
CA GLN A 442 -27.67 14.18 15.17
C GLN A 442 -26.95 13.64 13.93
N ALA A 443 -26.96 12.33 13.72
CA ALA A 443 -26.36 11.71 12.54
C ALA A 443 -26.99 12.22 11.23
N PHE A 444 -28.28 12.58 11.27
CA PHE A 444 -29.01 13.17 10.15
C PHE A 444 -29.07 14.71 10.18
N ASN A 445 -28.22 15.38 10.99
CA ASN A 445 -28.19 16.84 11.17
C ASN A 445 -29.52 17.45 11.66
N VAL A 446 -30.36 16.64 12.31
CA VAL A 446 -31.62 17.11 12.88
C VAL A 446 -31.40 17.45 14.35
N THR A 447 -31.27 18.76 14.62
CA THR A 447 -31.08 19.27 15.99
C THR A 447 -32.41 19.35 16.72
N ASN A 448 -32.67 18.44 17.64
CA ASN A 448 -33.77 18.54 18.61
C ASN A 448 -33.43 17.78 19.90
N GLU A 449 -33.90 18.28 21.04
CA GLU A 449 -33.92 17.55 22.31
C GLU A 449 -34.89 16.36 22.20
N ARG A 450 -34.40 15.24 21.71
CA ARG A 450 -35.18 14.01 21.56
C ARG A 450 -34.81 13.03 22.65
N VAL A 451 -35.78 12.73 23.48
CA VAL A 451 -35.64 11.74 24.55
C VAL A 451 -36.27 10.43 24.09
N GLY A 452 -35.59 9.33 24.30
CA GLY A 452 -36.08 7.99 24.01
C GLY A 452 -34.96 7.06 23.58
N LEU A 453 -35.14 5.76 23.87
CA LEU A 453 -34.23 4.70 23.46
C LEU A 453 -34.80 3.98 22.23
N VAL A 454 -34.00 3.89 21.19
CA VAL A 454 -34.39 3.28 19.92
C VAL A 454 -33.81 1.88 19.83
N ASN A 455 -34.66 0.92 19.47
CA ASN A 455 -34.29 -0.42 19.08
C ASN A 455 -34.82 -0.67 17.68
N GLY A 456 -34.09 -1.39 16.86
CA GLY A 456 -34.55 -1.72 15.53
C GLY A 456 -33.53 -2.39 14.64
N ASN A 457 -33.90 -2.52 13.41
CA ASN A 457 -33.05 -3.00 12.35
C ASN A 457 -33.25 -2.14 11.10
N LEU A 458 -32.23 -2.09 10.28
CA LEU A 458 -32.16 -1.26 9.09
C LEU A 458 -31.38 -2.00 8.02
N HIS A 459 -32.00 -2.14 6.86
CA HIS A 459 -31.33 -2.59 5.64
C HIS A 459 -31.24 -1.41 4.67
N LEU A 460 -30.03 -1.06 4.23
CA LEU A 460 -29.78 0.05 3.31
C LEU A 460 -28.93 -0.40 2.14
N THR A 461 -29.24 0.14 0.96
CA THR A 461 -28.43 0.01 -0.25
C THR A 461 -28.35 1.39 -0.94
N GLY A 462 -27.19 1.67 -1.56
CA GLY A 462 -27.04 2.94 -2.27
C GLY A 462 -25.62 3.18 -2.76
N PRO A 463 -25.38 4.33 -3.41
CA PRO A 463 -24.04 4.72 -3.80
C PRO A 463 -23.18 5.08 -2.57
N ALA A 464 -21.91 4.61 -2.53
CA ALA A 464 -21.04 4.83 -1.41
C ALA A 464 -20.50 6.28 -1.34
N TYR A 465 -20.53 7.02 -2.43
CA TYR A 465 -20.07 8.41 -2.53
C TYR A 465 -20.97 9.23 -3.48
N GLY A 466 -20.75 10.54 -3.53
CA GLY A 466 -21.58 11.47 -4.30
C GLY A 466 -22.90 11.77 -3.61
N ASP A 467 -23.97 11.92 -4.37
CA ASP A 467 -25.32 12.12 -3.82
C ASP A 467 -25.90 10.79 -3.31
N THR A 468 -25.45 10.42 -2.11
CA THR A 468 -25.84 9.18 -1.46
C THR A 468 -27.33 9.16 -1.12
N VAL A 469 -27.90 10.31 -0.78
CA VAL A 469 -29.31 10.42 -0.34
C VAL A 469 -30.27 10.12 -1.49
N ALA A 470 -30.04 10.70 -2.66
CA ALA A 470 -30.88 10.49 -3.83
C ALA A 470 -30.90 9.03 -4.33
N GLY A 471 -29.80 8.30 -4.11
CA GLY A 471 -29.70 6.87 -4.48
C GLY A 471 -30.01 5.90 -3.35
N LEU A 472 -30.42 6.37 -2.16
CA LEU A 472 -30.60 5.52 -0.99
C LEU A 472 -31.91 4.75 -1.04
N ASN A 473 -31.81 3.43 -0.92
CA ASN A 473 -32.93 2.50 -0.87
C ASN A 473 -32.80 1.62 0.37
N GLY A 474 -33.94 1.11 0.86
CA GLY A 474 -33.89 0.21 2.00
C GLY A 474 -35.23 -0.02 2.68
N SER A 475 -35.16 -0.66 3.83
CA SER A 475 -36.30 -0.91 4.71
C SER A 475 -35.82 -1.08 6.15
N GLY A 476 -36.72 -0.92 7.09
CA GLY A 476 -36.37 -1.14 8.47
C GLY A 476 -37.56 -1.17 9.40
N HIS A 477 -37.27 -1.55 10.63
CA HIS A 477 -38.18 -1.48 11.76
C HIS A 477 -37.53 -0.63 12.88
N ALA A 478 -38.29 0.27 13.44
CA ALA A 478 -37.85 1.07 14.59
C ALA A 478 -38.88 1.01 15.72
N ASN A 479 -38.40 0.85 16.95
CA ASN A 479 -39.19 0.89 18.16
C ASN A 479 -38.52 1.87 19.14
N ILE A 480 -39.26 2.88 19.57
CA ILE A 480 -38.80 3.88 20.53
C ILE A 480 -39.50 3.62 21.85
N ARG A 481 -38.76 3.56 22.94
CA ARG A 481 -39.26 3.44 24.31
C ARG A 481 -38.87 4.67 25.12
N ASN A 482 -39.75 5.03 26.07
CA ASN A 482 -39.54 6.20 26.92
C ASN A 482 -39.37 7.52 26.13
N GLY A 483 -40.01 7.61 24.98
CA GLY A 483 -39.99 8.80 24.15
C GLY A 483 -40.94 9.90 24.72
N VAL A 484 -40.58 11.16 24.52
CA VAL A 484 -41.38 12.30 24.89
C VAL A 484 -41.95 12.95 23.63
N ILE A 485 -43.13 12.51 23.18
CA ILE A 485 -43.71 12.85 21.87
C ILE A 485 -43.95 14.34 21.72
N HIS A 486 -44.41 15.03 22.78
CA HIS A 486 -44.74 16.44 22.73
C HIS A 486 -43.53 17.36 22.49
N ARG A 487 -42.32 16.87 22.70
CA ARG A 487 -41.08 17.61 22.38
C ARG A 487 -40.57 17.38 20.95
N MET A 488 -41.21 16.49 20.20
CA MET A 488 -40.89 16.34 18.78
C MET A 488 -41.56 17.47 17.99
N ARG A 489 -40.82 18.28 17.26
CA ARG A 489 -41.38 19.40 16.45
C ARG A 489 -42.48 18.93 15.51
N LEU A 490 -42.35 17.72 14.96
CA LEU A 490 -43.35 17.11 14.10
C LEU A 490 -44.74 17.07 14.76
N PHE A 491 -44.84 16.93 16.07
CA PHE A 491 -46.09 16.82 16.81
C PHE A 491 -46.43 18.08 17.63
N ALA A 492 -45.64 19.16 17.50
CA ALA A 492 -45.90 20.40 18.26
C ALA A 492 -47.28 21.00 17.92
N GLY A 493 -47.61 21.10 16.63
CA GLY A 493 -48.93 21.59 16.19
C GLY A 493 -50.11 20.72 16.65
N LEU A 494 -49.91 19.39 16.68
CA LEU A 494 -50.92 18.47 17.25
C LEU A 494 -51.07 18.67 18.75
N THR A 495 -49.98 18.82 19.47
CA THR A 495 -50.00 19.05 20.92
C THR A 495 -50.72 20.36 21.24
N ASP A 496 -50.43 21.41 20.50
CA ASP A 496 -51.11 22.70 20.63
C ASP A 496 -52.61 22.59 20.33
N TYR A 497 -53.00 21.89 19.29
CA TYR A 497 -54.40 21.66 18.95
C TYR A 497 -55.13 20.86 20.05
N LEU A 498 -54.54 19.79 20.53
CA LEU A 498 -55.13 18.94 21.56
C LEU A 498 -55.26 19.70 22.90
N THR A 499 -54.24 20.47 23.31
CA THR A 499 -54.27 21.27 24.55
C THR A 499 -55.26 22.40 24.51
N ARG A 500 -55.46 23.04 23.37
CA ARG A 500 -56.47 24.10 23.23
C ARG A 500 -57.92 23.59 23.21
N ASN A 501 -58.16 22.44 22.60
CA ASN A 501 -59.49 21.93 22.36
C ASN A 501 -59.95 20.85 23.36
N ILE A 502 -59.02 20.26 24.15
CA ILE A 502 -59.33 19.20 25.11
C ILE A 502 -58.77 19.57 26.48
N PRO A 503 -59.58 20.07 27.41
CA PRO A 503 -59.15 20.46 28.76
C PRO A 503 -58.52 19.26 29.52
N GLY A 504 -57.38 19.46 30.15
CA GLY A 504 -56.70 18.47 30.99
C GLY A 504 -55.76 17.50 30.29
N ILE A 505 -55.57 17.64 28.96
CA ILE A 505 -54.69 16.72 28.19
C ILE A 505 -53.19 17.08 28.33
N SER A 506 -52.89 18.34 28.72
CA SER A 506 -51.49 18.84 28.76
C SER A 506 -50.56 18.13 29.76
N SER A 507 -51.11 17.46 30.80
CA SER A 507 -50.34 16.76 31.81
C SER A 507 -50.17 15.26 31.54
N LEU A 508 -50.68 14.71 30.44
CA LEU A 508 -50.91 13.29 30.23
C LEU A 508 -50.15 12.68 29.07
N VAL A 509 -49.27 13.45 28.40
CA VAL A 509 -48.48 12.99 27.23
C VAL A 509 -47.00 12.82 27.62
N THR A 510 -46.73 12.20 28.78
CA THR A 510 -45.38 12.20 29.34
C THR A 510 -44.53 10.97 29.03
N GLN A 511 -45.11 9.85 28.72
CA GLN A 511 -44.39 8.67 28.29
C GLN A 511 -45.08 8.03 27.10
N SER A 512 -44.30 7.72 26.06
CA SER A 512 -44.82 7.08 24.88
C SER A 512 -43.83 6.04 24.34
N SER A 513 -44.39 4.97 23.82
CA SER A 513 -43.70 4.08 22.93
C SER A 513 -44.09 4.37 21.49
N SER A 514 -43.16 4.17 20.58
CA SER A 514 -43.42 4.30 19.15
C SER A 514 -42.88 3.08 18.42
N SER A 515 -43.61 2.61 17.43
CA SER A 515 -43.12 1.57 16.51
C SER A 515 -43.51 1.92 15.08
N MET A 516 -42.66 1.57 14.15
CA MET A 516 -42.92 1.72 12.73
C MET A 516 -42.08 0.74 11.91
N ASP A 517 -42.66 0.26 10.82
CA ASP A 517 -41.94 -0.30 9.70
C ASP A 517 -41.87 0.79 8.61
N PHE A 518 -40.75 0.85 7.93
CA PHE A 518 -40.56 1.84 6.90
C PHE A 518 -39.82 1.27 5.70
N THR A 519 -40.01 1.91 4.57
CA THR A 519 -39.26 1.68 3.33
C THR A 519 -38.60 3.00 2.91
N LEU A 520 -37.50 2.88 2.21
CA LEU A 520 -36.77 3.99 1.63
C LEU A 520 -36.56 3.70 0.15
N CYS A 521 -36.95 4.60 -0.72
CA CYS A 521 -36.82 4.46 -2.15
C CYS A 521 -36.34 5.78 -2.76
N ASN A 522 -35.10 5.78 -3.31
CA ASN A 522 -34.46 6.96 -3.89
C ASN A 522 -34.49 8.18 -2.94
N GLY A 523 -34.20 7.95 -1.67
CA GLY A 523 -34.22 9.00 -0.65
C GLY A 523 -35.61 9.40 -0.13
N VAL A 524 -36.68 8.74 -0.58
CA VAL A 524 -38.02 8.96 -0.06
C VAL A 524 -38.35 7.89 0.98
N PHE A 525 -38.44 8.30 2.22
CA PHE A 525 -38.92 7.48 3.34
C PHE A 525 -40.44 7.34 3.29
N ALA A 526 -40.97 6.13 3.49
CA ALA A 526 -42.40 5.86 3.54
C ALA A 526 -42.72 4.89 4.70
N THR A 527 -43.84 5.15 5.39
CA THR A 527 -44.39 4.24 6.40
C THR A 527 -45.89 4.16 6.32
N GLU A 528 -46.46 2.97 6.51
CA GLU A 528 -47.90 2.73 6.53
C GLU A 528 -48.44 2.46 7.94
N ASN A 529 -47.56 2.23 8.92
CA ASN A 529 -47.95 1.71 10.23
C ASN A 529 -47.28 2.40 11.41
N LEU A 530 -46.95 3.69 11.27
CA LEU A 530 -46.46 4.46 12.42
C LEU A 530 -47.50 4.38 13.55
N LEU A 531 -47.09 3.86 14.70
CA LEU A 531 -47.88 3.77 15.91
C LEU A 531 -47.16 4.47 17.05
N LEU A 532 -47.84 5.40 17.71
CA LEU A 532 -47.37 6.08 18.90
C LEU A 532 -48.40 5.82 20.01
N GLU A 533 -47.95 5.25 21.12
CA GLU A 533 -48.79 4.91 22.27
C GLU A 533 -48.33 5.68 23.50
N GLY A 534 -49.17 6.55 23.98
CA GLY A 534 -49.06 7.23 25.26
C GLY A 534 -50.14 6.76 26.23
N ASP A 535 -50.10 7.26 27.45
CA ASP A 535 -51.08 6.84 28.50
C ASP A 535 -52.55 7.13 28.14
N LEU A 536 -52.82 8.19 27.44
CA LEU A 536 -54.16 8.61 27.07
C LEU A 536 -54.40 8.78 25.56
N VAL A 537 -53.38 8.83 24.75
CA VAL A 537 -53.49 9.14 23.34
C VAL A 537 -52.73 8.07 22.55
N SER A 538 -53.39 7.53 21.54
CA SER A 538 -52.74 6.72 20.50
C SER A 538 -52.80 7.44 19.18
N ILE A 539 -51.66 7.49 18.50
CA ILE A 539 -51.52 8.12 17.20
C ILE A 539 -51.13 7.05 16.19
N ARG A 540 -51.85 6.94 15.13
CA ARG A 540 -51.47 6.11 13.98
C ARG A 540 -51.20 7.02 12.79
N GLY A 541 -50.08 6.82 12.13
CA GLY A 541 -49.67 7.62 10.98
C GLY A 541 -49.27 6.75 9.79
N ARG A 542 -49.47 7.32 8.61
CA ARG A 542 -48.90 6.81 7.35
C ARG A 542 -48.52 8.00 6.49
N GLY A 543 -47.49 7.83 5.69
CA GLY A 543 -47.06 8.93 4.82
C GLY A 543 -45.62 8.82 4.39
N THR A 544 -45.16 9.89 3.79
CA THR A 544 -43.83 9.95 3.20
C THR A 544 -43.05 11.16 3.71
N TYR A 545 -41.72 11.02 3.72
CA TYR A 545 -40.78 12.10 3.95
C TYR A 545 -39.66 12.02 2.90
N ASP A 546 -39.53 13.03 2.08
CA ASP A 546 -38.51 13.14 1.06
C ASP A 546 -37.25 13.79 1.65
N LEU A 547 -36.21 12.99 1.83
CA LEU A 547 -34.90 13.40 2.36
C LEU A 547 -34.16 14.37 1.42
N ASN A 548 -34.51 14.39 0.11
CA ASN A 548 -33.86 15.26 -0.88
C ASN A 548 -34.40 16.69 -0.81
N THR A 549 -35.69 16.81 -0.54
CA THR A 549 -36.41 18.10 -0.58
C THR A 549 -36.89 18.55 0.78
N ASP A 550 -36.67 17.78 1.84
CA ASP A 550 -37.14 18.00 3.21
C ASP A 550 -38.70 18.15 3.29
N LYS A 551 -39.43 17.45 2.42
CA LYS A 551 -40.90 17.55 2.37
C LYS A 551 -41.55 16.37 3.07
N LEU A 552 -42.54 16.73 3.90
CA LEU A 552 -43.44 15.81 4.61
C LEU A 552 -44.80 15.74 3.92
N ASP A 553 -45.39 14.53 3.88
CA ASP A 553 -46.82 14.33 3.61
C ASP A 553 -47.32 13.10 4.41
N PHE A 554 -47.90 13.36 5.56
CA PHE A 554 -48.43 12.34 6.45
C PHE A 554 -49.89 12.51 6.72
N THR A 555 -50.63 11.39 6.77
CA THR A 555 -51.98 11.32 7.33
C THR A 555 -51.87 10.70 8.73
N VAL A 556 -52.40 11.40 9.72
CA VAL A 556 -52.28 11.02 11.13
C VAL A 556 -53.68 10.91 11.74
N ARG A 557 -53.96 9.77 12.37
CA ARG A 557 -55.18 9.50 13.11
C ARG A 557 -54.91 9.49 14.61
N VAL A 558 -55.62 10.30 15.35
CA VAL A 558 -55.49 10.42 16.80
C VAL A 558 -56.69 9.76 17.47
N SER A 559 -56.44 8.84 18.38
CA SER A 559 -57.44 8.18 19.21
C SER A 559 -57.17 8.48 20.67
N ILE A 560 -58.19 8.92 21.39
CA ILE A 560 -58.10 9.23 22.83
C ILE A 560 -58.63 8.06 23.61
N PHE A 561 -57.79 7.47 24.48
CA PHE A 561 -58.12 6.29 25.31
C PHE A 561 -58.80 6.68 26.61
N ARG A 562 -59.72 5.80 27.06
CA ARG A 562 -60.27 5.87 28.40
C ARG A 562 -59.51 4.95 29.35
N GLN A 563 -58.66 5.48 30.20
CA GLN A 563 -58.08 4.68 31.29
C GLN A 563 -59.19 4.28 32.30
N LYS A 564 -59.10 3.02 32.80
CA LYS A 564 -59.99 2.49 33.84
C LYS A 564 -59.70 3.05 35.25
N THR A 565 -58.83 4.05 35.38
CA THR A 565 -58.42 4.71 36.64
C THR A 565 -59.42 5.79 37.08
N ILE A 566 -59.36 6.17 38.35
CA ILE A 566 -60.25 7.20 38.93
C ILE A 566 -60.18 8.51 38.15
N ALA A 567 -59.01 8.93 37.69
CA ALA A 567 -58.83 10.09 36.82
C ALA A 567 -59.58 9.92 35.46
N GLY A 568 -59.60 8.73 34.87
CA GLY A 568 -60.33 8.40 33.66
C GLY A 568 -61.87 8.49 33.83
N ARG A 569 -62.41 8.34 35.07
CA ARG A 569 -63.84 8.55 35.35
C ARG A 569 -64.22 10.05 35.35
N ILE A 570 -63.38 10.93 35.84
CA ILE A 570 -63.59 12.36 35.84
C ILE A 570 -63.52 12.92 34.42
N VAL A 571 -62.55 12.51 33.60
CA VAL A 571 -62.44 12.87 32.20
C VAL A 571 -63.61 12.31 31.38
N ARG A 572 -64.18 11.16 31.76
CA ARG A 572 -65.36 10.56 31.13
C ARG A 572 -66.62 11.43 31.30
N LEU A 573 -66.74 12.16 32.36
CA LEU A 573 -67.90 13.05 32.60
C LEU A 573 -67.84 14.31 31.78
N MET A 574 -66.62 14.83 31.47
CA MET A 574 -66.41 16.07 30.72
C MET A 574 -66.31 15.86 29.19
N THR A 575 -66.02 14.65 28.73
CA THR A 575 -65.74 14.37 27.30
C THR A 575 -66.79 13.46 26.65
N LEU A 576 -67.95 13.28 27.23
CA LEU A 576 -69.01 12.37 26.74
C LEU A 576 -69.38 12.54 25.23
N PRO A 577 -69.31 13.73 24.59
CA PRO A 577 -69.49 13.88 23.16
C PRO A 577 -68.25 13.48 22.32
N PHE A 578 -67.05 13.61 22.90
CA PHE A 578 -65.78 13.43 22.21
C PHE A 578 -65.18 12.03 22.33
N SER A 579 -65.78 11.14 23.08
CA SER A 579 -65.22 9.82 23.46
C SER A 579 -65.17 8.79 22.32
N ARG A 580 -65.60 9.13 21.12
CA ARG A 580 -65.53 8.34 19.86
C ARG A 580 -64.96 9.12 18.69
N LEU A 581 -64.40 10.31 18.90
CA LEU A 581 -63.85 11.12 17.81
C LEU A 581 -62.45 10.54 17.42
N LEU A 582 -62.43 9.88 16.30
CA LEU A 582 -61.23 9.67 15.49
C LEU A 582 -60.94 11.01 14.83
N LEU A 583 -59.88 11.69 15.28
CA LEU A 583 -59.42 12.94 14.65
C LEU A 583 -58.40 12.56 13.58
N GLU A 584 -58.63 12.99 12.35
CA GLU A 584 -57.68 12.80 11.25
C GLU A 584 -57.05 14.15 10.89
N PHE A 585 -55.71 14.13 10.75
CA PHE A 585 -54.93 15.32 10.38
C PHE A 585 -54.05 14.98 9.20
N ARG A 586 -53.83 15.94 8.32
CA ARG A 586 -52.77 15.93 7.34
C ARG A 586 -51.64 16.78 7.84
N VAL A 587 -50.40 16.26 7.77
CA VAL A 587 -49.17 16.95 8.13
C VAL A 587 -48.33 17.08 6.87
N PHE A 588 -47.96 18.29 6.54
CA PHE A 588 -47.19 18.60 5.34
C PHE A 588 -46.18 19.71 5.65
N GLY A 589 -45.41 20.17 4.65
CA GLY A 589 -44.34 21.16 4.85
C GLY A 589 -42.98 20.51 5.03
N THR A 590 -42.16 21.04 5.92
CA THR A 590 -40.82 20.51 6.22
C THR A 590 -40.74 19.94 7.64
N LEU A 591 -39.69 19.15 7.92
CA LEU A 591 -39.48 18.62 9.28
C LEU A 591 -39.24 19.72 10.31
N GLU A 592 -38.68 20.87 9.89
CA GLU A 592 -38.45 22.03 10.76
C GLU A 592 -39.71 22.90 10.94
N GLN A 593 -40.57 22.97 9.93
CA GLN A 593 -41.80 23.76 9.91
C GLN A 593 -42.98 22.90 9.42
N PRO A 594 -43.45 21.93 10.26
CA PRO A 594 -44.58 21.10 9.89
C PRO A 594 -45.89 21.86 10.01
N GLU A 595 -46.71 21.79 8.97
CA GLU A 595 -48.06 22.36 8.92
C GLU A 595 -49.09 21.26 9.18
N TRP A 596 -50.09 21.56 10.03
CA TRP A 596 -51.14 20.63 10.43
C TRP A 596 -52.50 21.12 9.98
N THR A 597 -53.21 20.31 9.18
CA THR A 597 -54.57 20.59 8.77
C THR A 597 -55.51 19.51 9.24
N TYR A 598 -56.60 19.87 9.89
CA TYR A 598 -57.65 18.95 10.30
C TYR A 598 -58.44 18.47 9.08
N VAL A 599 -58.58 17.18 8.89
CA VAL A 599 -59.37 16.60 7.80
C VAL A 599 -60.77 16.31 8.31
N ASN A 600 -61.74 17.06 7.79
CA ASN A 600 -63.14 16.86 8.17
C ASN A 600 -63.69 15.60 7.48
N LEU A 601 -64.08 14.58 8.26
CA LEU A 601 -64.57 13.30 7.71
C LEU A 601 -65.81 13.47 6.83
N ILE A 602 -66.58 14.54 7.01
CA ILE A 602 -67.80 14.84 6.26
C ILE A 602 -67.46 15.25 4.81
N GLU A 603 -66.43 16.04 4.60
CA GLU A 603 -65.98 16.45 3.25
C GLU A 603 -65.50 15.25 2.43
N ARG A 604 -64.81 14.29 3.04
CA ARG A 604 -64.31 13.10 2.35
C ARG A 604 -65.38 12.12 1.91
N ILE A 605 -66.50 12.10 2.64
CA ILE A 605 -67.68 11.30 2.24
C ILE A 605 -68.34 11.96 1.02
N THR A 606 -68.35 13.29 0.95
CA THR A 606 -68.90 14.03 -0.19
C THR A 606 -68.02 13.99 -1.42
N GLU A 607 -66.68 14.03 -1.27
CA GLU A 607 -65.72 13.86 -2.39
C GLU A 607 -65.73 12.45 -2.94
N GLY A 608 -65.86 11.40 -2.10
CA GLY A 608 -65.94 10.01 -2.53
C GLY A 608 -67.25 9.67 -3.28
N PHE A 609 -68.28 10.49 -3.20
CA PHE A 609 -69.52 10.38 -3.98
C PHE A 609 -69.49 11.20 -5.30
N SER A 610 -68.53 12.10 -5.49
CA SER A 610 -68.37 12.84 -6.73
C SER A 610 -67.49 12.14 -7.77
N ASP A 611 -66.68 11.16 -7.38
CA ASP A 611 -65.88 10.33 -8.28
C ASP A 611 -66.63 9.03 -8.64
N ALA A 612 -67.87 9.10 -9.12
CA ALA A 612 -68.46 8.01 -9.86
C ALA A 612 -67.74 7.89 -11.22
N PRO A 613 -67.31 6.68 -11.62
CA PRO A 613 -66.51 6.56 -12.83
C PRO A 613 -67.28 6.97 -14.06
N GLY A 614 -66.92 8.10 -14.64
CA GLY A 614 -67.35 8.55 -15.95
C GLY A 614 -67.07 7.44 -16.99
N THR A 615 -68.12 7.07 -17.68
CA THR A 615 -68.22 6.16 -18.80
C THR A 615 -67.01 6.16 -19.71
N VAL A 616 -66.32 5.02 -19.77
CA VAL A 616 -65.35 4.70 -20.79
C VAL A 616 -65.98 4.77 -22.16
N SER A 617 -65.68 5.79 -22.96
CA SER A 617 -66.00 5.85 -24.38
C SER A 617 -65.10 4.87 -25.14
N GLN A 618 -65.70 3.83 -25.69
CA GLN A 618 -65.03 2.92 -26.65
C GLN A 618 -64.58 3.69 -27.91
N PRO A 619 -63.42 3.47 -28.45
CA PRO A 619 -63.06 3.91 -29.79
C PRO A 619 -63.84 3.06 -30.82
N LYS A 620 -64.58 3.75 -31.73
CA LYS A 620 -65.15 3.16 -32.91
C LYS A 620 -64.07 2.88 -33.97
N PRO A 621 -64.33 1.91 -34.87
CA PRO A 621 -63.40 1.19 -35.70
C PRO A 621 -62.60 1.98 -36.73
#